data_317e04816b28fced7efc24cf2177a677
#
_entry.id   317e04816b28fced7efc24cf2177a677
#
_cell.length_a   1.000
_cell.length_b   1.000
_cell.length_c   1.000
_cell.angle_alpha   90.00
_cell.angle_beta   90.00
_cell.angle_gamma   90.00
#
_symmetry.space_group_name_H-M   'P 1'
#
loop_
_entity.id
_entity.type
_entity.pdbx_description
1 polymer ?
#
loop_
_entity_poly.entity_id
_entity_poly.type
_entity_poly.pdbx_seq_one_letter_code
_entity_poly.pdbx_strand_id
1 'polypeptide(L)'
;IQRLQRVGKGDITGISSSGRDIGVQFYGDIISGQGRGILSYNLAVLNGNGINTRDSNKSKDVVGRLILRPTKRLTMTGYYLRGEANFSTPELIEKFGNVSTPKYTQTHRYGGGAHYAGDKLTLRAEYIKAQTGQLHSEGAYLLAQYAFMKKVSVAGRLDCFDDDVYTLANEQNYVIGLNYKPWPMLLLQLNYTRKHYRENEQNNINAMSIMTTVRF
;
A
#
# COMPACT_ATOMS: atom_id res chain seq x y z
N ILE A 1 0.18 0.55 -0.81
CA ILE A 1 0.26 -0.91 -0.69
C ILE A 1 -0.65 -1.60 -1.71
N GLN A 2 -1.95 -1.28 -1.74
CA GLN A 2 -2.88 -1.92 -2.70
C GLN A 2 -2.49 -1.75 -4.17
N ARG A 3 -1.78 -0.69 -4.57
CA ARG A 3 -1.34 -0.49 -5.94
C ARG A 3 -0.14 -1.34 -6.32
N LEU A 4 0.84 -1.45 -5.43
CA LEU A 4 1.97 -2.36 -5.64
C LEU A 4 1.52 -3.82 -5.70
N GLN A 5 0.37 -4.15 -5.10
CA GLN A 5 -0.28 -5.44 -5.24
C GLN A 5 -1.03 -5.60 -6.56
N ARG A 6 -1.42 -4.48 -7.20
CA ARG A 6 -2.14 -4.48 -8.49
C ARG A 6 -1.24 -4.33 -9.71
N VAL A 7 0.04 -4.12 -9.50
CA VAL A 7 1.04 -4.08 -10.55
C VAL A 7 1.20 -5.48 -11.14
N GLY A 8 0.58 -5.65 -12.26
CA GLY A 8 0.43 -6.92 -12.94
C GLY A 8 -0.92 -7.58 -12.64
N LYS A 9 -1.72 -7.79 -13.65
CA LYS A 9 -2.80 -8.77 -13.63
C LYS A 9 -2.16 -10.14 -13.38
N GLY A 10 -2.08 -10.52 -12.13
CA GLY A 10 -1.56 -11.79 -11.70
C GLY A 10 -0.05 -11.86 -11.86
N ASP A 11 0.70 -11.36 -10.91
CA ASP A 11 1.75 -12.19 -10.41
C ASP A 11 3.20 -11.87 -10.73
N ILE A 12 3.52 -10.63 -11.15
CA ILE A 12 4.92 -10.19 -11.06
C ILE A 12 5.40 -10.22 -9.61
N THR A 13 4.50 -10.23 -8.68
CA THR A 13 4.82 -10.00 -7.27
C THR A 13 4.68 -11.24 -6.40
N GLY A 14 4.16 -12.36 -6.94
CA GLY A 14 3.89 -13.55 -6.13
C GLY A 14 2.88 -13.32 -4.99
N ILE A 15 2.38 -12.09 -4.85
CA ILE A 15 1.39 -11.78 -3.83
C ILE A 15 0.01 -11.90 -4.45
N SER A 16 -0.85 -12.70 -3.84
CA SER A 16 -2.26 -12.83 -4.19
C SER A 16 -2.93 -11.47 -4.37
N SER A 17 -3.77 -11.33 -5.38
CA SER A 17 -4.58 -10.12 -5.63
C SER A 17 -5.43 -9.71 -4.42
N SER A 18 -5.72 -10.64 -3.51
CA SER A 18 -6.42 -10.40 -2.25
C SER A 18 -5.49 -9.89 -1.13
N GLY A 19 -4.17 -9.94 -1.31
CA GLY A 19 -3.19 -9.64 -0.27
C GLY A 19 -3.23 -10.60 0.93
N ARG A 20 -3.82 -11.79 0.74
CA ARG A 20 -3.90 -12.84 1.75
C ARG A 20 -3.00 -14.00 1.38
N ASP A 21 -2.39 -14.60 2.39
CA ASP A 21 -1.53 -15.77 2.22
C ASP A 21 -1.67 -16.73 3.41
N ILE A 22 -1.15 -17.92 3.24
CA ILE A 22 -1.13 -18.96 4.29
C ILE A 22 0.26 -18.93 4.93
N GLY A 23 0.30 -18.92 6.26
CA GLY A 23 1.57 -18.92 6.97
C GLY A 23 1.42 -18.80 8.48
N VAL A 24 2.54 -18.57 9.13
CA VAL A 24 2.62 -18.38 10.58
C VAL A 24 3.14 -16.99 10.87
N GLN A 25 2.51 -16.32 11.83
CA GLN A 25 2.90 -14.99 12.26
C GLN A 25 3.16 -14.96 13.76
N PHE A 26 4.27 -14.35 14.15
CA PHE A 26 4.63 -14.01 15.51
C PHE A 26 4.54 -12.49 15.67
N TYR A 27 3.94 -12.04 16.75
CA TYR A 27 3.85 -10.61 17.05
C TYR A 27 3.91 -10.38 18.56
N GLY A 28 4.34 -9.20 18.94
CA GLY A 28 4.43 -8.83 20.35
C GLY A 28 4.99 -7.44 20.55
N ASP A 29 5.09 -7.06 21.81
CA ASP A 29 5.68 -5.81 22.24
C ASP A 29 7.10 -6.04 22.74
N ILE A 30 8.06 -5.31 22.16
CA ILE A 30 9.46 -5.27 22.62
C ILE A 30 9.57 -4.32 23.81
N ILE A 31 8.89 -3.17 23.72
CA ILE A 31 8.86 -2.15 24.76
C ILE A 31 7.41 -1.79 25.02
N SER A 32 6.98 -1.90 26.25
CA SER A 32 5.64 -1.50 26.70
C SER A 32 5.73 -0.42 27.77
N GLY A 33 4.75 0.47 27.76
CA GLY A 33 4.65 1.52 28.78
C GLY A 33 3.29 2.20 28.74
N GLN A 34 2.81 2.66 29.89
CA GLN A 34 1.53 3.33 30.03
C GLN A 34 0.33 2.53 29.45
N GLY A 35 0.34 1.20 29.64
CA GLY A 35 -0.72 0.30 29.17
C GLY A 35 -0.77 0.11 27.66
N ARG A 36 0.33 0.39 26.91
CA ARG A 36 0.42 0.20 25.46
C ARG A 36 1.79 -0.28 25.03
N GLY A 37 1.84 -0.95 23.88
CA GLY A 37 3.11 -1.26 23.22
C GLY A 37 3.71 0.02 22.61
N ILE A 38 4.90 0.43 23.07
CA ILE A 38 5.65 1.55 22.51
C ILE A 38 6.41 1.11 21.27
N LEU A 39 7.11 -0.01 21.36
CA LEU A 39 7.76 -0.66 20.23
C LEU A 39 7.22 -2.10 20.11
N SER A 40 6.61 -2.39 19.00
CA SER A 40 6.02 -3.71 18.69
C SER A 40 6.62 -4.28 17.41
N TYR A 41 6.58 -5.60 17.27
CA TYR A 41 7.02 -6.30 16.07
C TYR A 41 5.98 -7.26 15.53
N ASN A 42 6.06 -7.52 14.23
CA ASN A 42 5.40 -8.64 13.56
C ASN A 42 6.44 -9.33 12.68
N LEU A 43 6.52 -10.64 12.77
CA LEU A 43 7.32 -11.50 11.89
C LEU A 43 6.41 -12.56 11.32
N ALA A 44 6.42 -12.75 10.01
CA ALA A 44 5.62 -13.77 9.37
C ALA A 44 6.46 -14.57 8.37
N VAL A 45 6.15 -15.86 8.27
CA VAL A 45 6.63 -16.76 7.23
C VAL A 45 5.41 -17.25 6.48
N LEU A 46 5.36 -16.97 5.18
CA LEU A 46 4.20 -17.17 4.32
C LEU A 46 4.56 -18.09 3.15
N ASN A 47 3.55 -18.70 2.56
CA ASN A 47 3.72 -19.54 1.38
C ASN A 47 4.16 -18.78 0.13
N GLY A 48 3.79 -17.48 0.01
CA GLY A 48 4.15 -16.65 -1.13
C GLY A 48 3.24 -16.77 -2.36
N ASN A 49 2.31 -17.70 -2.38
CA ASN A 49 1.40 -17.96 -3.51
C ASN A 49 -0.04 -17.50 -3.30
N GLY A 50 -0.31 -16.93 -2.12
CA GLY A 50 -1.64 -16.46 -1.75
C GLY A 50 -2.56 -17.53 -1.17
N ILE A 51 -3.74 -17.09 -0.74
CA ILE A 51 -4.75 -17.97 -0.16
C ILE A 51 -5.36 -18.89 -1.24
N ASN A 52 -5.62 -20.12 -0.90
CA ASN A 52 -6.23 -21.16 -1.77
C ASN A 52 -5.38 -21.53 -3.01
N THR A 53 -4.13 -21.17 -3.04
CA THR A 53 -3.21 -21.56 -4.11
C THR A 53 -2.18 -22.54 -3.56
N ARG A 54 -2.00 -23.67 -4.26
CA ARG A 54 -0.97 -24.63 -3.90
C ARG A 54 0.40 -24.00 -4.05
N ASP A 55 1.29 -24.28 -3.13
CA ASP A 55 2.66 -23.83 -3.19
C ASP A 55 3.31 -24.31 -4.51
N SER A 56 3.79 -23.38 -5.31
CA SER A 56 4.37 -23.65 -6.63
C SER A 56 5.90 -23.62 -6.60
N ASN A 57 6.50 -23.13 -5.52
CA ASN A 57 7.95 -23.07 -5.33
C ASN A 57 8.34 -23.66 -3.96
N LYS A 58 9.63 -23.79 -3.71
CA LYS A 58 10.15 -24.25 -2.41
C LYS A 58 10.50 -23.10 -1.47
N SER A 59 10.41 -21.86 -1.95
CA SER A 59 10.72 -20.67 -1.18
C SER A 59 9.55 -20.28 -0.29
N LYS A 60 9.84 -19.58 0.78
CA LYS A 60 8.85 -18.98 1.66
C LYS A 60 9.09 -17.48 1.72
N ASP A 61 8.00 -16.72 1.73
CA ASP A 61 8.05 -15.29 1.93
C ASP A 61 8.24 -14.98 3.41
N VAL A 62 9.18 -14.10 3.70
CA VAL A 62 9.44 -13.62 5.06
C VAL A 62 9.07 -12.15 5.14
N VAL A 63 8.25 -11.81 6.13
CA VAL A 63 7.81 -10.43 6.36
C VAL A 63 8.19 -10.00 7.77
N GLY A 64 8.91 -8.89 7.87
CA GLY A 64 9.21 -8.21 9.13
C GLY A 64 8.56 -6.84 9.18
N ARG A 65 8.00 -6.47 10.33
CA ARG A 65 7.42 -5.15 10.58
C ARG A 65 7.73 -4.68 11.99
N LEU A 66 8.18 -3.45 12.11
CA LEU A 66 8.36 -2.74 13.37
C LEU A 66 7.35 -1.60 13.46
N ILE A 67 6.77 -1.41 14.63
CA ILE A 67 5.77 -0.38 14.90
C ILE A 67 6.21 0.38 16.14
N LEU A 68 6.48 1.67 15.96
CA LEU A 68 6.88 2.58 17.03
C LEU A 68 5.73 3.55 17.32
N ARG A 69 5.35 3.66 18.59
CA ARG A 69 4.30 4.57 19.07
C ARG A 69 4.86 5.48 20.17
N PRO A 70 5.63 6.52 19.80
CA PRO A 70 6.28 7.40 20.80
C PRO A 70 5.26 8.15 21.63
N THR A 71 4.11 8.48 21.05
CA THR A 71 2.97 9.10 21.74
C THR A 71 1.67 8.37 21.46
N LYS A 72 0.58 8.70 22.16
CA LYS A 72 -0.76 8.16 21.87
C LYS A 72 -1.29 8.60 20.49
N ARG A 73 -0.74 9.68 19.92
CA ARG A 73 -1.20 10.29 18.67
C ARG A 73 -0.32 9.95 17.48
N LEU A 74 0.90 9.47 17.68
CA LEU A 74 1.86 9.18 16.61
C LEU A 74 2.19 7.70 16.56
N THR A 75 2.00 7.10 15.39
CA THR A 75 2.45 5.75 15.06
C THR A 75 3.36 5.82 13.85
N MET A 76 4.51 5.20 13.93
CA MET A 76 5.46 5.03 12.83
C MET A 76 5.63 3.54 12.57
N THR A 77 5.83 3.18 11.32
CA THR A 77 5.96 1.78 10.92
C THR A 77 7.05 1.66 9.88
N GLY A 78 7.93 0.67 10.04
CA GLY A 78 8.84 0.22 8.99
C GLY A 78 8.60 -1.26 8.72
N TYR A 79 8.73 -1.69 7.47
CA TYR A 79 8.54 -3.08 7.10
C TYR A 79 9.44 -3.50 5.96
N TYR A 80 9.70 -4.80 5.92
CA TYR A 80 10.47 -5.46 4.88
C TYR A 80 9.83 -6.81 4.55
N LEU A 81 9.76 -7.10 3.27
CA LEU A 81 9.34 -8.41 2.74
C LEU A 81 10.42 -8.92 1.80
N ARG A 82 10.76 -10.18 1.95
CA ARG A 82 11.57 -10.95 1.01
C ARG A 82 10.82 -12.19 0.60
N GLY A 83 10.77 -12.47 -0.69
CA GLY A 83 10.11 -13.64 -1.23
C GLY A 83 10.53 -13.95 -2.65
N GLU A 84 9.76 -14.77 -3.32
CA GLU A 84 9.94 -15.07 -4.75
C GLU A 84 8.66 -14.75 -5.52
N ALA A 85 8.82 -14.12 -6.69
CA ALA A 85 7.77 -13.88 -7.65
C ALA A 85 7.88 -14.84 -8.83
N ASN A 86 6.75 -15.27 -9.36
CA ASN A 86 6.68 -16.11 -10.54
C ASN A 86 6.49 -15.25 -11.80
N PHE A 87 7.46 -15.27 -12.71
CA PHE A 87 7.41 -14.61 -14.03
C PHE A 87 6.90 -15.58 -15.11
N SER A 88 5.73 -16.09 -14.97
CA SER A 88 5.22 -17.09 -15.91
C SER A 88 4.34 -16.55 -17.04
N THR A 89 4.11 -15.23 -17.11
CA THR A 89 3.31 -14.69 -18.21
C THR A 89 4.15 -14.41 -19.44
N PRO A 90 3.76 -14.90 -20.62
CA PRO A 90 4.46 -14.64 -21.89
C PRO A 90 4.64 -13.14 -22.17
N GLU A 91 3.67 -12.31 -21.83
CA GLU A 91 3.70 -10.86 -22.02
C GLU A 91 4.85 -10.18 -21.24
N LEU A 92 5.17 -10.68 -20.07
CA LEU A 92 6.29 -10.17 -19.28
C LEU A 92 7.63 -10.65 -19.83
N ILE A 93 7.69 -11.90 -20.29
CA ILE A 93 8.87 -12.46 -20.97
C ILE A 93 9.14 -11.68 -22.25
N GLU A 94 8.12 -11.32 -23.02
CA GLU A 94 8.25 -10.56 -24.25
C GLU A 94 8.69 -9.11 -24.00
N LYS A 95 8.10 -8.45 -23.02
CA LYS A 95 8.39 -7.05 -22.70
C LYS A 95 9.78 -6.84 -22.10
N PHE A 96 10.28 -7.82 -21.35
CA PHE A 96 11.59 -7.80 -20.69
C PHE A 96 12.54 -8.84 -21.27
N GLY A 97 12.27 -9.31 -22.45
CA GLY A 97 12.61 -10.53 -23.16
C GLY A 97 14.06 -10.77 -23.53
N ASN A 98 15.03 -10.07 -23.00
CA ASN A 98 16.44 -10.46 -23.09
C ASN A 98 17.06 -10.82 -21.74
N VAL A 99 16.24 -10.84 -20.71
CA VAL A 99 16.68 -11.30 -19.40
C VAL A 99 16.27 -12.76 -19.31
N SER A 100 17.19 -13.69 -19.24
CA SER A 100 16.92 -15.05 -18.82
C SER A 100 16.46 -15.02 -17.37
N THR A 101 15.24 -14.53 -17.16
CA THR A 101 14.64 -14.50 -15.84
C THR A 101 14.30 -15.93 -15.47
N PRO A 102 14.89 -16.48 -14.42
CA PRO A 102 14.47 -17.75 -13.91
C PRO A 102 12.97 -17.69 -13.63
N LYS A 103 12.25 -18.78 -13.81
CA LYS A 103 10.81 -18.93 -13.54
C LYS A 103 10.39 -18.32 -12.19
N TYR A 104 11.31 -18.32 -11.23
CA TYR A 104 11.15 -17.72 -9.91
C TYR A 104 12.24 -16.68 -9.70
N THR A 105 11.85 -15.47 -9.43
CA THR A 105 12.75 -14.33 -9.24
C THR A 105 12.56 -13.75 -7.86
N GLN A 106 13.67 -13.42 -7.20
CA GLN A 106 13.60 -12.80 -5.88
C GLN A 106 12.88 -11.46 -5.92
N THR A 107 11.99 -11.27 -4.97
CA THR A 107 11.30 -10.01 -4.73
C THR A 107 11.63 -9.47 -3.36
N HIS A 108 11.86 -8.17 -3.30
CA HIS A 108 12.09 -7.41 -2.09
C HIS A 108 11.11 -6.25 -2.04
N ARG A 109 10.52 -6.03 -0.88
CA ARG A 109 9.67 -4.87 -0.64
C ARG A 109 10.00 -4.29 0.71
N TYR A 110 10.18 -3.00 0.76
CA TYR A 110 10.43 -2.29 1.99
C TYR A 110 9.79 -0.93 1.95
N GLY A 111 9.48 -0.45 3.11
CA GLY A 111 8.84 0.83 3.23
C GLY A 111 8.62 1.25 4.65
N GLY A 112 8.03 2.40 4.79
CA GLY A 112 7.69 2.93 6.08
C GLY A 112 6.58 3.95 5.97
N GLY A 113 5.94 4.20 7.10
CA GLY A 113 4.86 5.15 7.15
C GLY A 113 4.70 5.76 8.53
N ALA A 114 3.99 6.86 8.56
CA ALA A 114 3.63 7.55 9.78
C ALA A 114 2.14 7.91 9.79
N HIS A 115 1.53 7.82 10.94
CA HIS A 115 0.16 8.23 11.19
C HIS A 115 0.09 9.08 12.45
N TYR A 116 -0.34 10.31 12.29
CA TYR A 116 -0.64 11.21 13.39
C TYR A 116 -2.17 11.41 13.48
N ALA A 117 -2.73 11.18 14.67
CA ALA A 117 -4.14 11.33 14.97
C ALA A 117 -4.32 12.35 16.10
N GLY A 118 -4.43 13.62 15.75
CA GLY A 118 -4.77 14.71 16.68
C GLY A 118 -6.30 14.92 16.76
N ASP A 119 -6.71 15.85 17.58
CA ASP A 119 -8.16 16.12 17.83
C ASP A 119 -8.87 16.67 16.58
N LYS A 120 -8.18 17.52 15.81
CA LYS A 120 -8.70 18.12 14.57
C LYS A 120 -7.93 17.73 13.34
N LEU A 121 -6.65 17.35 13.49
CA LEU A 121 -5.75 17.06 12.39
C LEU A 121 -5.40 15.58 12.38
N THR A 122 -5.59 14.94 11.25
CA THR A 122 -5.08 13.60 10.96
C THR A 122 -4.11 13.69 9.78
N LEU A 123 -2.90 13.14 9.96
CA LEU A 123 -1.90 13.03 8.90
C LEU A 123 -1.54 11.57 8.70
N ARG A 124 -1.38 11.15 7.45
CA ARG A 124 -0.86 9.83 7.08
C ARG A 124 0.11 9.99 5.92
N ALA A 125 1.25 9.36 6.05
CA ALA A 125 2.23 9.26 4.97
C ALA A 125 2.75 7.84 4.91
N GLU A 126 3.02 7.35 3.72
CA GLU A 126 3.66 6.06 3.49
C GLU A 126 4.51 6.13 2.23
N TYR A 127 5.67 5.51 2.29
CA TYR A 127 6.54 5.24 1.15
C TYR A 127 6.83 3.75 1.08
N ILE A 128 6.81 3.20 -0.12
CA ILE A 128 7.14 1.81 -0.38
C ILE A 128 7.98 1.71 -1.64
N LYS A 129 8.99 0.87 -1.58
CA LYS A 129 9.80 0.47 -2.73
C LYS A 129 9.76 -1.04 -2.89
N ALA A 130 9.66 -1.49 -4.13
CA ALA A 130 9.69 -2.89 -4.50
C ALA A 130 10.75 -3.10 -5.57
N GLN A 131 11.42 -4.25 -5.49
CA GLN A 131 12.34 -4.73 -6.52
C GLN A 131 12.02 -6.20 -6.78
N THR A 132 11.82 -6.56 -8.03
CA THR A 132 11.58 -7.94 -8.45
C THR A 132 12.51 -8.24 -9.61
N GLY A 133 13.61 -8.95 -9.32
CA GLY A 133 14.72 -9.07 -10.26
C GLY A 133 15.31 -7.70 -10.59
N GLN A 134 15.22 -7.30 -11.86
CA GLN A 134 15.68 -5.99 -12.35
C GLN A 134 14.58 -4.92 -12.37
N LEU A 135 13.32 -5.29 -12.11
CA LEU A 135 12.18 -4.38 -12.12
C LEU A 135 12.07 -3.63 -10.80
N HIS A 136 11.89 -2.34 -10.88
CA HIS A 136 11.71 -1.47 -9.74
C HIS A 136 10.31 -0.84 -9.78
N SER A 137 9.74 -0.68 -8.63
CA SER A 137 8.49 0.04 -8.44
C SER A 137 8.54 0.79 -7.13
N GLU A 138 8.04 2.01 -7.12
CA GLU A 138 7.94 2.78 -5.90
C GLU A 138 6.66 3.57 -5.82
N GLY A 139 6.25 3.87 -4.61
CA GLY A 139 5.05 4.64 -4.39
C GLY A 139 5.09 5.37 -3.06
N ALA A 140 4.50 6.54 -3.05
CA ALA A 140 4.33 7.32 -1.84
C ALA A 140 2.94 7.93 -1.80
N TYR A 141 2.42 8.17 -0.62
CA TYR A 141 1.28 9.05 -0.45
C TYR A 141 1.39 9.90 0.82
N LEU A 142 0.76 11.04 0.75
CA LEU A 142 0.51 11.93 1.87
C LEU A 142 -0.98 12.24 1.92
N LEU A 143 -1.61 12.06 3.08
CA LEU A 143 -2.98 12.42 3.37
C LEU A 143 -3.02 13.35 4.57
N ALA A 144 -3.71 14.47 4.43
CA ALA A 144 -4.04 15.37 5.52
C ALA A 144 -5.56 15.54 5.57
N GLN A 145 -6.13 15.43 6.77
CA GLN A 145 -7.54 15.71 7.03
C GLN A 145 -7.65 16.66 8.19
N TYR A 146 -8.43 17.72 8.03
CA TYR A 146 -8.68 18.71 9.06
C TYR A 146 -10.18 18.85 9.35
N ALA A 147 -10.56 18.65 10.61
CA ALA A 147 -11.92 18.84 11.10
C ALA A 147 -12.10 20.27 11.59
N PHE A 148 -12.62 21.15 10.74
CA PHE A 148 -12.85 22.56 11.10
C PHE A 148 -14.17 22.74 11.85
N MET A 149 -15.11 21.80 11.74
CA MET A 149 -16.34 21.74 12.53
C MET A 149 -16.56 20.32 13.07
N LYS A 150 -17.42 20.16 14.08
CA LYS A 150 -17.73 18.84 14.67
C LYS A 150 -18.23 17.81 13.65
N LYS A 151 -18.89 18.29 12.59
CA LYS A 151 -19.53 17.43 11.58
C LYS A 151 -18.91 17.54 10.19
N VAL A 152 -17.95 18.44 9.99
CA VAL A 152 -17.40 18.72 8.66
C VAL A 152 -15.88 18.72 8.72
N SER A 153 -15.27 17.99 7.79
CA SER A 153 -13.83 17.96 7.60
C SER A 153 -13.45 18.03 6.12
N VAL A 154 -12.31 18.60 5.86
CA VAL A 154 -11.67 18.63 4.54
C VAL A 154 -10.51 17.63 4.56
N ALA A 155 -10.31 16.92 3.47
CA ALA A 155 -9.18 16.02 3.27
C ALA A 155 -8.46 16.36 1.97
N GLY A 156 -7.14 16.34 2.00
CA GLY A 156 -6.28 16.39 0.83
C GLY A 156 -5.42 15.14 0.78
N ARG A 157 -5.22 14.57 -0.42
CA ARG A 157 -4.34 13.43 -0.62
C ARG A 157 -3.53 13.60 -1.89
N LEU A 158 -2.25 13.32 -1.77
CA LEU A 158 -1.30 13.23 -2.87
C LEU A 158 -0.81 11.78 -2.94
N ASP A 159 -0.85 11.18 -4.12
CA ASP A 159 -0.24 9.89 -4.40
C ASP A 159 0.75 10.05 -5.54
N CYS A 160 1.91 9.46 -5.39
CA CYS A 160 2.90 9.29 -6.46
C CYS A 160 3.16 7.80 -6.63
N PHE A 161 3.20 7.34 -7.85
CA PHE A 161 3.49 5.95 -8.16
C PHE A 161 4.34 5.86 -9.42
N ASP A 162 5.45 5.16 -9.32
CA ASP A 162 6.38 4.89 -10.41
C ASP A 162 6.59 3.39 -10.54
N ASP A 163 6.63 2.89 -11.78
CA ASP A 163 6.68 1.47 -12.07
C ASP A 163 7.36 1.21 -13.41
N ASP A 164 8.46 0.49 -13.40
CA ASP A 164 9.18 0.06 -14.60
C ASP A 164 8.38 -0.89 -15.50
N VAL A 165 7.28 -1.45 -14.98
CA VAL A 165 6.52 -2.52 -15.64
C VAL A 165 5.56 -1.98 -16.70
N TYR A 166 5.01 -0.77 -16.51
CA TYR A 166 3.97 -0.23 -17.39
C TYR A 166 4.36 1.10 -18.02
N THR A 167 3.94 1.24 -19.27
CA THR A 167 4.10 2.48 -20.05
C THR A 167 3.32 3.68 -19.53
N LEU A 168 2.42 3.47 -18.57
CA LEU A 168 1.69 4.49 -17.83
C LEU A 168 2.27 4.70 -16.42
N ALA A 169 3.51 4.30 -16.22
CA ALA A 169 4.30 4.60 -15.04
C ALA A 169 4.32 6.11 -14.76
N ASN A 170 4.73 6.54 -13.57
CA ASN A 170 4.74 7.94 -13.16
C ASN A 170 3.35 8.58 -13.01
N GLU A 171 2.45 7.86 -12.37
CA GLU A 171 1.13 8.37 -12.01
C GLU A 171 1.18 9.27 -10.77
N GLN A 172 0.58 10.45 -10.88
CA GLN A 172 0.35 11.34 -9.75
C GLN A 172 -1.15 11.57 -9.57
N ASN A 173 -1.66 11.37 -8.35
CA ASN A 173 -3.06 11.62 -8.04
C ASN A 173 -3.18 12.71 -6.98
N TYR A 174 -4.03 13.66 -7.26
CA TYR A 174 -4.42 14.72 -6.37
C TYR A 174 -5.88 14.53 -6.02
N VAL A 175 -6.19 14.39 -4.74
CA VAL A 175 -7.57 14.24 -4.27
C VAL A 175 -7.87 15.31 -3.25
N ILE A 176 -8.97 16.03 -3.44
CA ILE A 176 -9.56 16.92 -2.44
C ILE A 176 -10.94 16.38 -2.10
N GLY A 177 -11.23 16.27 -0.81
CA GLY A 177 -12.47 15.72 -0.32
C GLY A 177 -13.11 16.57 0.77
N LEU A 178 -14.43 16.71 0.69
CA LEU A 178 -15.28 17.25 1.75
C LEU A 178 -16.05 16.12 2.38
N ASN A 179 -15.95 15.99 3.70
CA ASN A 179 -16.65 14.99 4.48
C ASN A 179 -17.68 15.67 5.37
N TYR A 180 -18.91 15.19 5.33
CA TYR A 180 -19.99 15.63 6.18
C TYR A 180 -20.58 14.46 6.96
N LYS A 181 -20.54 14.54 8.29
CA LYS A 181 -21.05 13.52 9.21
C LYS A 181 -22.22 14.06 10.03
N PRO A 182 -23.44 14.10 9.47
CA PRO A 182 -24.62 14.63 10.16
C PRO A 182 -24.95 13.86 11.44
N TRP A 183 -24.79 12.52 11.41
CA TRP A 183 -25.02 11.60 12.52
C TRP A 183 -23.83 10.63 12.67
N PRO A 184 -23.65 10.02 13.85
CA PRO A 184 -22.56 9.07 14.07
C PRO A 184 -22.50 7.92 13.07
N MET A 185 -23.67 7.49 12.57
CA MET A 185 -23.81 6.37 11.64
C MET A 185 -23.70 6.75 10.17
N LEU A 186 -23.79 8.03 9.81
CA LEU A 186 -23.85 8.48 8.41
C LEU A 186 -22.66 9.38 8.08
N LEU A 187 -21.91 9.01 7.04
CA LEU A 187 -20.84 9.82 6.45
C LEU A 187 -21.13 10.04 4.97
N LEU A 188 -21.20 11.30 4.57
CA LEU A 188 -21.28 11.74 3.18
C LEU A 188 -19.94 12.31 2.78
N GLN A 189 -19.43 11.92 1.61
CA GLN A 189 -18.14 12.35 1.09
C GLN A 189 -18.29 12.81 -0.35
N LEU A 190 -17.79 13.99 -0.64
CA LEU A 190 -17.63 14.52 -2.00
C LEU A 190 -16.14 14.61 -2.28
N ASN A 191 -15.67 13.95 -3.33
CA ASN A 191 -14.27 13.97 -3.70
C ASN A 191 -14.10 14.43 -5.14
N TYR A 192 -13.09 15.26 -5.37
CA TYR A 192 -12.55 15.56 -6.67
C TYR A 192 -11.17 14.93 -6.79
N THR A 193 -10.94 14.19 -7.86
CA THR A 193 -9.67 13.51 -8.15
C THR A 193 -9.14 13.97 -9.49
N ARG A 194 -7.89 14.42 -9.51
CA ARG A 194 -7.12 14.63 -10.73
C ARG A 194 -6.00 13.59 -10.78
N LYS A 195 -6.01 12.77 -11.83
CA LYS A 195 -4.92 11.86 -12.16
C LYS A 195 -4.08 12.49 -13.25
N HIS A 196 -2.79 12.52 -13.03
CA HIS A 196 -1.81 13.03 -13.98
C HIS A 196 -0.80 11.93 -14.29
N TYR A 197 -0.57 11.69 -15.57
CA TYR A 197 0.41 10.74 -16.07
C TYR A 197 1.55 11.52 -16.72
N ARG A 198 2.74 11.42 -16.15
CA ARG A 198 3.89 12.25 -16.52
C ARG A 198 4.38 11.99 -17.95
N GLU A 199 4.28 10.75 -18.41
CA GLU A 199 4.77 10.33 -19.73
C GLU A 199 3.68 10.31 -20.81
N ASN A 200 2.42 10.37 -20.42
CA ASN A 200 1.30 10.33 -21.35
C ASN A 200 0.14 11.22 -20.86
N GLU A 201 0.25 12.51 -21.11
CA GLU A 201 -0.73 13.51 -20.67
C GLU A 201 -2.14 13.31 -21.27
N GLN A 202 -2.25 12.62 -22.41
CA GLN A 202 -3.56 12.32 -23.03
C GLN A 202 -4.43 11.42 -22.15
N ASN A 203 -3.84 10.72 -21.20
CA ASN A 203 -4.55 9.87 -20.24
C ASN A 203 -4.89 10.57 -18.92
N ASN A 204 -4.68 11.88 -18.83
CA ASN A 204 -5.07 12.63 -17.64
C ASN A 204 -6.58 12.55 -17.40
N ILE A 205 -6.96 12.27 -16.17
CA ILE A 205 -8.35 12.05 -15.78
C ILE A 205 -8.74 13.03 -14.68
N ASN A 206 -9.89 13.67 -14.84
CA ASN A 206 -10.57 14.40 -13.79
C ASN A 206 -11.86 13.67 -13.45
N ALA A 207 -12.10 13.41 -12.16
CA ALA A 207 -13.27 12.69 -11.71
C ALA A 207 -13.85 13.32 -10.44
N MET A 208 -15.17 13.34 -10.36
CA MET A 208 -15.89 13.65 -9.13
C MET A 208 -16.58 12.39 -8.64
N SER A 209 -16.59 12.19 -7.34
CA SER A 209 -17.30 11.06 -6.73
C SER A 209 -18.04 11.49 -5.47
N ILE A 210 -19.25 10.97 -5.31
CA ILE A 210 -20.04 11.09 -4.09
C ILE A 210 -20.11 9.70 -3.47
N MET A 211 -19.85 9.61 -2.18
CA MET A 211 -19.86 8.36 -1.45
C MET A 211 -20.67 8.52 -0.17
N THR A 212 -21.53 7.55 0.12
CA THR A 212 -22.30 7.46 1.36
C THR A 212 -21.87 6.21 2.11
N THR A 213 -21.51 6.37 3.37
CA THR A 213 -21.20 5.26 4.27
C THR A 213 -22.18 5.25 5.42
N VAL A 214 -22.90 4.14 5.59
CA VAL A 214 -23.79 3.90 6.74
C VAL A 214 -23.17 2.80 7.60
N ARG A 215 -23.14 3.01 8.91
CA ARG A 215 -22.66 2.04 9.91
C ARG A 215 -23.84 1.66 10.81
N PHE A 216 -24.09 0.39 10.94
CA PHE A 216 -25.09 -0.22 11.79
C PHE A 216 -24.47 -0.68 13.10
#